data_3315ac29e2cd4d419439f461cb442c76
#
_entry.id   3315ac29e2cd4d419439f461cb442c76
#
_cell.length_a   1.000
_cell.length_b   1.000
_cell.length_c   1.000
_cell.angle_alpha   90.00
_cell.angle_beta   90.00
_cell.angle_gamma   90.00
#
_symmetry.space_group_name_H-M   'P 1'
#
loop_
_entity.id
_entity.type
_entity.pdbx_description
1 polymer ?
#
loop_
_entity_poly.entity_id
_entity_poly.type
_entity_poly.pdbx_seq_one_letter_code
_entity_poly.pdbx_strand_id
1 'polypeptide(L)'
;MKQSILFVCTGNVFRSVAAEYAVRAQSDPQSCFQVESAGIKASPQSVPLVVCHPLIRKGIDPSAHIPQALTKELINRVDLIIAMSLNHREFIQRQFGLTAPLFNEVALGKETPILDLHEALPDWEHDLVQARDYVESVIDHIWASVPALMARLSQFPGHR
;
A
#
# COMPACT_ATOMS: atom_id res chain seq x y z
N MET A 1 22.92 3.13 -3.72
CA MET A 1 21.81 3.41 -4.64
C MET A 1 20.48 3.39 -3.89
N LYS A 2 19.61 4.32 -4.21
CA LYS A 2 18.28 4.32 -3.59
C LYS A 2 17.41 3.28 -4.25
N GLN A 3 16.84 2.39 -3.45
CA GLN A 3 15.84 1.45 -3.94
C GLN A 3 14.47 2.16 -3.95
N SER A 4 13.77 2.08 -5.06
CA SER A 4 12.43 2.65 -5.20
C SER A 4 11.36 1.57 -5.12
N ILE A 5 10.36 1.83 -4.30
CA ILE A 5 9.28 0.88 -3.99
C ILE A 5 7.95 1.51 -4.37
N LEU A 6 7.10 0.74 -5.02
CA LEU A 6 5.74 1.13 -5.39
C LEU A 6 4.74 0.19 -4.73
N PHE A 7 3.90 0.71 -3.86
CA PHE A 7 2.78 -0.04 -3.30
C PHE A 7 1.53 0.13 -4.18
N VAL A 8 0.84 -0.96 -4.49
CA VAL A 8 -0.30 -0.95 -5.40
C VAL A 8 -1.55 -1.52 -4.73
N CYS A 9 -2.63 -0.75 -4.76
CA CYS A 9 -3.97 -1.21 -4.39
C CYS A 9 -4.99 -0.86 -5.47
N THR A 10 -6.27 -0.77 -5.16
CA THR A 10 -7.30 -0.48 -6.17
C THR A 10 -7.41 1.02 -6.45
N GLY A 11 -7.83 1.81 -5.47
CA GLY A 11 -8.14 3.23 -5.65
C GLY A 11 -7.01 4.18 -5.31
N ASN A 12 -5.95 3.70 -4.71
CA ASN A 12 -4.84 4.51 -4.21
C ASN A 12 -5.28 5.60 -3.20
N VAL A 13 -6.22 5.25 -2.34
CA VAL A 13 -6.75 6.14 -1.29
C VAL A 13 -6.79 5.50 0.10
N PHE A 14 -6.39 4.24 0.24
CA PHE A 14 -6.44 3.53 1.51
C PHE A 14 -5.19 2.67 1.74
N ARG A 15 -5.16 1.42 1.27
CA ARG A 15 -4.13 0.42 1.62
C ARG A 15 -2.73 0.82 1.16
N SER A 16 -2.58 1.18 -0.11
CA SER A 16 -1.29 1.56 -0.66
C SER A 16 -0.80 2.90 -0.12
N VAL A 17 -1.72 3.82 0.16
CA VAL A 17 -1.41 5.11 0.79
C VAL A 17 -0.89 4.89 2.22
N ALA A 18 -1.58 4.04 2.99
CA ALA A 18 -1.14 3.70 4.35
C ALA A 18 0.28 3.10 4.33
N ALA A 19 0.56 2.19 3.39
CA ALA A 19 1.89 1.58 3.25
C ALA A 19 2.95 2.62 2.87
N GLU A 20 2.68 3.44 1.87
CA GLU A 20 3.61 4.50 1.43
C GLU A 20 3.99 5.42 2.58
N TYR A 21 3.00 5.99 3.24
CA TYR A 21 3.24 6.97 4.30
C TYR A 21 3.81 6.34 5.57
N ALA A 22 3.43 5.09 5.89
CA ALA A 22 4.00 4.38 7.04
C ALA A 22 5.50 4.09 6.83
N VAL A 23 5.90 3.68 5.64
CA VAL A 23 7.31 3.46 5.31
C VAL A 23 8.08 4.78 5.37
N ARG A 24 7.54 5.86 4.79
CA ARG A 24 8.19 7.17 4.86
C ARG A 24 8.39 7.65 6.29
N ALA A 25 7.36 7.50 7.14
CA ALA A 25 7.41 7.98 8.52
C ALA A 25 8.38 7.20 9.39
N GLN A 26 8.55 5.90 9.12
CA GLN A 26 9.39 5.00 9.91
C GLN A 26 10.79 4.80 9.32
N SER A 27 11.04 5.32 8.13
CA SER A 27 12.37 5.24 7.51
C SER A 27 13.26 6.34 8.04
N ASP A 28 14.55 6.02 8.19
CA ASP A 28 15.56 7.03 8.46
C ASP A 28 15.57 8.05 7.31
N PRO A 29 15.61 9.37 7.58
CA PRO A 29 15.77 10.40 6.54
C PRO A 29 16.96 10.18 5.62
N GLN A 30 17.99 9.48 6.11
CA GLN A 30 19.16 9.11 5.32
C GLN A 30 18.99 7.76 4.62
N SER A 31 17.83 7.13 4.75
CA SER A 31 17.58 5.83 4.12
C SER A 31 17.62 5.92 2.61
N CYS A 32 18.02 4.82 1.99
CA CYS A 32 18.16 4.74 0.53
C CYS A 32 16.86 4.35 -0.17
N PHE A 33 15.70 4.56 0.48
CA PHE A 33 14.41 4.18 -0.11
C PHE A 33 13.66 5.38 -0.65
N GLN A 34 13.10 5.21 -1.85
CA GLN A 34 12.06 6.09 -2.40
C GLN A 34 10.77 5.29 -2.44
N VAL A 35 9.68 5.87 -1.97
CA VAL A 35 8.40 5.16 -1.83
C VAL A 35 7.31 5.95 -2.52
N GLU A 36 6.53 5.25 -3.34
CA GLU A 36 5.35 5.77 -4.00
C GLU A 36 4.21 4.77 -3.85
N SER A 37 3.01 5.18 -4.22
CA SER A 37 1.85 4.29 -4.31
C SER A 37 1.02 4.61 -5.55
N ALA A 38 0.26 3.62 -6.02
CA ALA A 38 -0.61 3.76 -7.18
C ALA A 38 -1.81 2.82 -7.05
N GLY A 39 -2.80 3.01 -7.91
CA GLY A 39 -3.98 2.17 -7.95
C GLY A 39 -4.26 1.61 -9.34
N ILE A 40 -4.80 0.39 -9.38
CA ILE A 40 -5.21 -0.22 -10.65
C ILE A 40 -6.47 0.43 -11.23
N LYS A 41 -7.25 1.13 -10.38
CA LYS A 41 -8.44 1.90 -10.75
C LYS A 41 -8.46 3.23 -9.99
N ALA A 42 -7.35 3.95 -9.98
CA ALA A 42 -7.28 5.24 -9.31
C ALA A 42 -8.04 6.31 -10.11
N SER A 43 -8.74 7.19 -9.39
CA SER A 43 -9.42 8.35 -9.94
C SER A 43 -9.16 9.56 -9.05
N PRO A 44 -9.30 10.80 -9.59
CA PRO A 44 -9.12 12.00 -8.78
C PRO A 44 -10.11 12.04 -7.63
N GLN A 45 -9.61 12.00 -6.40
CA GLN A 45 -10.41 12.07 -5.18
C GLN A 45 -9.51 12.34 -3.98
N SER A 46 -10.10 12.78 -2.89
CA SER A 46 -9.39 12.94 -1.62
C SER A 46 -9.32 11.62 -0.87
N VAL A 47 -8.30 11.48 -0.03
CA VAL A 47 -8.24 10.36 0.91
C VAL A 47 -9.41 10.46 1.88
N PRO A 48 -10.24 9.41 2.05
CA PRO A 48 -11.39 9.47 2.95
C PRO A 48 -11.01 9.76 4.39
N LEU A 49 -11.85 10.49 5.11
CA LEU A 49 -11.58 10.84 6.52
C LEU A 49 -11.38 9.62 7.40
N VAL A 50 -12.08 8.53 7.13
CA VAL A 50 -11.93 7.26 7.87
C VAL A 50 -10.51 6.70 7.76
N VAL A 51 -9.81 7.01 6.68
CA VAL A 51 -8.39 6.66 6.48
C VAL A 51 -7.48 7.73 7.07
N CYS A 52 -7.82 9.01 6.88
CA CYS A 52 -7.01 10.13 7.39
C CYS A 52 -6.86 10.10 8.91
N HIS A 53 -7.95 9.90 9.64
CA HIS A 53 -7.94 10.00 11.10
C HIS A 53 -6.96 9.03 11.77
N PRO A 54 -6.94 7.72 11.43
CA PRO A 54 -5.94 6.81 12.01
C PRO A 54 -4.50 7.19 11.66
N LEU A 55 -4.27 7.70 10.44
CA LEU A 55 -2.93 8.13 10.02
C LEU A 55 -2.49 9.39 10.78
N ILE A 56 -3.39 10.36 10.94
CA ILE A 56 -3.12 11.58 11.70
C ILE A 56 -2.75 11.25 13.15
N ARG A 57 -3.43 10.29 13.77
CA ARG A 57 -3.09 9.83 15.14
C ARG A 57 -1.68 9.24 15.22
N LYS A 58 -1.11 8.79 14.11
CA LYS A 58 0.28 8.30 14.04
C LYS A 58 1.27 9.38 13.61
N GLY A 59 0.83 10.65 13.53
CA GLY A 59 1.66 11.76 13.11
C GLY A 59 1.80 11.91 11.59
N ILE A 60 0.93 11.27 10.83
CA ILE A 60 0.97 11.31 9.35
C ILE A 60 -0.22 12.13 8.85
N ASP A 61 0.06 13.12 7.99
CA ASP A 61 -0.99 13.87 7.30
C ASP A 61 -1.04 13.47 5.81
N PRO A 62 -2.06 12.71 5.38
CA PRO A 62 -2.19 12.30 3.99
C PRO A 62 -2.94 13.29 3.11
N SER A 63 -3.24 14.50 3.60
CA SER A 63 -4.09 15.47 2.88
C SER A 63 -3.51 15.94 1.56
N ALA A 64 -2.19 15.91 1.40
CA ALA A 64 -1.53 16.29 0.15
C ALA A 64 -1.43 15.13 -0.85
N HIS A 65 -1.89 13.93 -0.49
CA HIS A 65 -1.80 12.77 -1.38
C HIS A 65 -2.73 12.93 -2.58
N ILE A 66 -2.18 12.68 -3.76
CA ILE A 66 -2.93 12.67 -5.02
C ILE A 66 -2.93 11.24 -5.55
N PRO A 67 -4.10 10.59 -5.66
CA PRO A 67 -4.17 9.25 -6.23
C PRO A 67 -3.64 9.23 -7.65
N GLN A 68 -2.85 8.20 -7.98
CA GLN A 68 -2.32 8.04 -9.33
C GLN A 68 -2.58 6.62 -9.85
N ALA A 69 -2.82 6.54 -11.14
CA ALA A 69 -3.01 5.26 -11.81
C ALA A 69 -1.69 4.53 -11.99
N LEU A 70 -1.75 3.21 -11.90
CA LEU A 70 -0.62 2.36 -12.24
C LEU A 70 -0.40 2.40 -13.76
N THR A 71 0.76 2.88 -14.19
CA THR A 71 1.13 2.99 -15.60
C THR A 71 2.45 2.29 -15.86
N LYS A 72 2.71 1.99 -17.14
CA LYS A 72 3.98 1.40 -17.55
C LYS A 72 5.16 2.34 -17.26
N GLU A 73 4.97 3.64 -17.44
CA GLU A 73 5.97 4.65 -17.12
C GLU A 73 6.35 4.62 -15.64
N LEU A 74 5.35 4.52 -14.78
CA LEU A 74 5.56 4.43 -13.33
C LEU A 74 6.31 3.15 -12.97
N ILE A 75 5.90 2.01 -13.54
CA ILE A 75 6.56 0.71 -13.34
C ILE A 75 8.03 0.77 -13.76
N ASN A 76 8.31 1.41 -14.90
CA ASN A 76 9.66 1.45 -15.44
C ASN A 76 10.64 2.28 -14.58
N ARG A 77 10.14 3.17 -13.72
CA ARG A 77 11.01 4.00 -12.87
C ARG A 77 11.16 3.50 -11.44
N VAL A 78 10.47 2.43 -11.07
CA VAL A 78 10.60 1.84 -9.73
C VAL A 78 11.30 0.49 -9.78
N ASP A 79 11.98 0.14 -8.71
CA ASP A 79 12.73 -1.11 -8.64
C ASP A 79 11.88 -2.29 -8.21
N LEU A 80 10.99 -2.08 -7.25
CA LEU A 80 10.16 -3.13 -6.66
C LEU A 80 8.71 -2.69 -6.56
N ILE A 81 7.80 -3.54 -7.04
CA ILE A 81 6.37 -3.35 -6.90
C ILE A 81 5.86 -4.31 -5.84
N ILE A 82 5.10 -3.81 -4.88
CA ILE A 82 4.48 -4.61 -3.82
C ILE A 82 2.96 -4.45 -3.93
N ALA A 83 2.27 -5.55 -4.14
CA ALA A 83 0.81 -5.57 -4.25
C ALA A 83 0.17 -5.74 -2.87
N MET A 84 -0.90 -5.00 -2.59
CA MET A 84 -1.58 -5.12 -1.30
C MET A 84 -2.45 -6.36 -1.23
N SER A 85 -2.94 -6.87 -2.37
CA SER A 85 -3.84 -8.03 -2.43
C SER A 85 -3.63 -8.84 -3.71
N LEU A 86 -4.25 -10.03 -3.76
CA LEU A 86 -4.10 -10.98 -4.87
C LEU A 86 -4.59 -10.42 -6.21
N ASN A 87 -5.69 -9.69 -6.22
CA ASN A 87 -6.21 -9.09 -7.44
C ASN A 87 -5.28 -8.03 -8.03
N HIS A 88 -4.53 -7.31 -7.20
CA HIS A 88 -3.52 -6.35 -7.68
C HIS A 88 -2.32 -7.08 -8.29
N ARG A 89 -1.88 -8.16 -7.65
CA ARG A 89 -0.81 -9.01 -8.19
C ARG A 89 -1.20 -9.60 -9.54
N GLU A 90 -2.42 -10.09 -9.66
CA GLU A 90 -2.96 -10.65 -10.89
C GLU A 90 -3.05 -9.60 -12.00
N PHE A 91 -3.52 -8.40 -11.69
CA PHE A 91 -3.59 -7.28 -12.64
C PHE A 91 -2.19 -6.94 -13.17
N ILE A 92 -1.21 -6.83 -12.28
CA ILE A 92 0.18 -6.52 -12.66
C ILE A 92 0.73 -7.60 -13.58
N GLN A 93 0.47 -8.87 -13.28
CA GLN A 93 0.92 -9.99 -14.13
C GLN A 93 0.27 -9.95 -15.51
N ARG A 94 -1.03 -9.72 -15.58
CA ARG A 94 -1.75 -9.69 -16.87
C ARG A 94 -1.38 -8.49 -17.73
N GLN A 95 -1.27 -7.31 -17.15
CA GLN A 95 -1.08 -6.08 -17.90
C GLN A 95 0.39 -5.80 -18.23
N PHE A 96 1.31 -6.23 -17.38
CA PHE A 96 2.72 -5.85 -17.49
C PHE A 96 3.68 -7.04 -17.50
N GLY A 97 3.18 -8.25 -17.30
CA GLY A 97 4.02 -9.47 -17.31
C GLY A 97 4.98 -9.57 -16.13
N LEU A 98 4.72 -8.85 -15.04
CA LEU A 98 5.58 -8.80 -13.86
C LEU A 98 4.97 -9.54 -12.69
N THR A 99 5.82 -10.14 -11.86
CA THR A 99 5.41 -10.77 -10.60
C THR A 99 5.71 -9.81 -9.43
N ALA A 100 4.66 -9.37 -8.75
CA ALA A 100 4.78 -8.49 -7.59
C ALA A 100 4.49 -9.31 -6.31
N PRO A 101 5.39 -9.29 -5.31
CA PRO A 101 5.08 -9.92 -4.03
C PRO A 101 3.96 -9.15 -3.32
N LEU A 102 3.24 -9.84 -2.43
CA LEU A 102 2.25 -9.21 -1.58
C LEU A 102 2.91 -8.51 -0.40
N PHE A 103 2.27 -7.47 0.13
CA PHE A 103 2.74 -6.78 1.34
C PHE A 103 2.98 -7.78 2.48
N ASN A 104 2.01 -8.63 2.78
CA ASN A 104 2.14 -9.63 3.85
C ASN A 104 3.18 -10.70 3.53
N GLU A 105 3.41 -11.00 2.26
CA GLU A 105 4.47 -11.92 1.85
C GLU A 105 5.84 -11.35 2.19
N VAL A 106 6.07 -10.08 1.87
CA VAL A 106 7.34 -9.41 2.20
C VAL A 106 7.49 -9.26 3.72
N ALA A 107 6.47 -8.75 4.39
CA ALA A 107 6.54 -8.44 5.82
C ALA A 107 6.54 -9.68 6.70
N LEU A 108 5.71 -10.68 6.38
CA LEU A 108 5.42 -11.80 7.27
C LEU A 108 5.77 -13.18 6.70
N GLY A 109 6.15 -13.26 5.43
CA GLY A 109 6.36 -14.54 4.75
C GLY A 109 5.07 -15.30 4.46
N LYS A 110 3.93 -14.61 4.42
CA LYS A 110 2.61 -15.22 4.20
C LYS A 110 1.94 -14.60 2.98
N GLU A 111 1.56 -15.42 2.01
CA GLU A 111 0.85 -14.97 0.81
C GLU A 111 -0.62 -14.68 1.12
N THR A 112 -0.88 -13.78 2.05
CA THR A 112 -2.23 -13.38 2.46
C THR A 112 -2.54 -11.95 2.03
N PRO A 113 -3.78 -11.69 1.57
CA PRO A 113 -4.15 -10.35 1.12
C PRO A 113 -4.46 -9.41 2.28
N ILE A 114 -4.35 -8.11 2.00
CA ILE A 114 -4.99 -7.07 2.81
C ILE A 114 -6.23 -6.64 2.03
N LEU A 115 -7.40 -7.02 2.53
CA LEU A 115 -8.67 -6.79 1.83
C LEU A 115 -9.12 -5.34 1.92
N ASP A 116 -9.81 -4.87 0.88
CA ASP A 116 -10.49 -3.59 0.91
C ASP A 116 -11.72 -3.67 1.82
N LEU A 117 -12.24 -2.51 2.21
CA LEU A 117 -13.37 -2.42 3.13
C LEU A 117 -14.59 -3.20 2.62
N HIS A 118 -14.98 -3.01 1.36
CA HIS A 118 -16.14 -3.68 0.78
C HIS A 118 -15.94 -5.19 0.59
N GLU A 119 -14.68 -5.65 0.49
CA GLU A 119 -14.37 -7.07 0.41
C GLU A 119 -14.47 -7.74 1.78
N ALA A 120 -13.94 -7.08 2.80
CA ALA A 120 -13.96 -7.61 4.17
C ALA A 120 -15.34 -7.48 4.82
N LEU A 121 -16.04 -6.39 4.54
CA LEU A 121 -17.34 -6.05 5.11
C LEU A 121 -18.29 -5.63 3.98
N PRO A 122 -18.93 -6.56 3.25
CA PRO A 122 -19.80 -6.20 2.13
C PRO A 122 -20.95 -5.26 2.50
N ASP A 123 -21.42 -5.32 3.74
CA ASP A 123 -22.51 -4.49 4.26
C ASP A 123 -22.01 -3.31 5.11
N TRP A 124 -20.79 -2.83 4.86
CA TRP A 124 -20.14 -1.82 5.69
C TRP A 124 -20.97 -0.53 5.87
N GLU A 125 -21.82 -0.20 4.88
CA GLU A 125 -22.68 1.00 4.94
C GLU A 125 -23.74 0.91 6.04
N HIS A 126 -24.06 -0.32 6.48
CA HIS A 126 -25.05 -0.56 7.54
C HIS A 126 -24.44 -0.61 8.94
N ASP A 127 -23.11 -0.60 9.05
CA ASP A 127 -22.40 -0.58 10.32
C ASP A 127 -21.09 0.23 10.19
N LEU A 128 -21.23 1.54 10.32
CA LEU A 128 -20.10 2.47 10.13
C LEU A 128 -19.07 2.34 11.26
N VAL A 129 -19.45 1.89 12.43
CA VAL A 129 -18.51 1.65 13.55
C VAL A 129 -17.61 0.47 13.20
N GLN A 130 -18.18 -0.63 12.73
CA GLN A 130 -17.40 -1.79 12.29
C GLN A 130 -16.50 -1.46 11.11
N ALA A 131 -17.00 -0.65 10.15
CA ALA A 131 -16.22 -0.19 9.00
C ALA A 131 -15.00 0.61 9.45
N ARG A 132 -15.18 1.55 10.36
CA ARG A 132 -14.09 2.34 10.93
C ARG A 132 -13.07 1.46 11.66
N ASP A 133 -13.55 0.53 12.48
CA ASP A 133 -12.68 -0.37 13.23
C ASP A 133 -11.84 -1.25 12.29
N TYR A 134 -12.44 -1.71 11.20
CA TYR A 134 -11.71 -2.47 10.17
C TYR A 134 -10.60 -1.62 9.53
N VAL A 135 -10.93 -0.40 9.10
CA VAL A 135 -9.94 0.50 8.47
C VAL A 135 -8.79 0.78 9.44
N GLU A 136 -9.10 1.06 10.69
CA GLU A 136 -8.08 1.28 11.73
C GLU A 136 -7.21 0.05 11.92
N SER A 137 -7.81 -1.15 11.95
CA SER A 137 -7.06 -2.40 12.11
C SER A 137 -6.09 -2.65 10.95
N VAL A 138 -6.49 -2.32 9.72
CA VAL A 138 -5.62 -2.43 8.54
C VAL A 138 -4.45 -1.45 8.64
N ILE A 139 -4.72 -0.21 9.00
CA ILE A 139 -3.67 0.81 9.15
C ILE A 139 -2.72 0.43 10.27
N ASP A 140 -3.23 -0.05 11.41
CA ASP A 140 -2.40 -0.53 12.51
C ASP A 140 -1.54 -1.73 12.10
N HIS A 141 -2.11 -2.67 11.35
CA HIS A 141 -1.36 -3.81 10.81
C HIS A 141 -0.22 -3.38 9.90
N ILE A 142 -0.51 -2.48 8.95
CA ILE A 142 0.50 -1.96 8.01
C ILE A 142 1.59 -1.22 8.79
N TRP A 143 1.21 -0.34 9.71
CA TRP A 143 2.16 0.41 10.53
C TRP A 143 3.09 -0.50 11.32
N ALA A 144 2.52 -1.49 12.02
CA ALA A 144 3.27 -2.44 12.84
C ALA A 144 4.17 -3.35 12.01
N SER A 145 3.80 -3.61 10.74
CA SER A 145 4.54 -4.52 9.86
C SER A 145 5.72 -3.86 9.14
N VAL A 146 5.83 -2.53 9.13
CA VAL A 146 6.86 -1.80 8.38
C VAL A 146 8.28 -2.23 8.79
N PRO A 147 8.64 -2.35 10.09
CA PRO A 147 10.00 -2.78 10.44
C PRO A 147 10.38 -4.14 9.84
N ALA A 148 9.46 -5.12 9.90
CA ALA A 148 9.69 -6.44 9.32
C ALA A 148 9.77 -6.38 7.79
N LEU A 149 8.91 -5.59 7.14
CA LEU A 149 8.95 -5.38 5.70
C LEU A 149 10.31 -4.81 5.28
N MET A 150 10.77 -3.76 5.94
CA MET A 150 12.05 -3.12 5.63
C MET A 150 13.23 -4.08 5.81
N ALA A 151 13.21 -4.89 6.86
CA ALA A 151 14.27 -5.86 7.14
C ALA A 151 14.35 -6.97 6.08
N ARG A 152 13.24 -7.27 5.40
CA ARG A 152 13.14 -8.38 4.44
C ARG A 152 13.19 -7.95 2.98
N LEU A 153 13.21 -6.65 2.69
CA LEU A 153 13.19 -6.16 1.30
C LEU A 153 14.30 -6.74 0.43
N SER A 154 15.50 -6.94 1.00
CA SER A 154 16.64 -7.47 0.26
C SER A 154 16.42 -8.91 -0.25
N GLN A 155 15.45 -9.63 0.30
CA GLN A 155 15.09 -10.99 -0.13
C GLN A 155 14.20 -11.00 -1.37
N PHE A 156 13.70 -9.83 -1.78
CA PHE A 156 12.81 -9.69 -2.92
C PHE A 156 13.51 -8.86 -3.99
N PRO A 157 14.07 -9.50 -5.01
CA PRO A 157 14.75 -8.79 -6.09
C PRO A 157 13.74 -7.96 -6.89
N GLY A 158 14.15 -6.77 -7.27
CA GLY A 158 13.34 -5.92 -8.12
C GLY A 158 13.22 -6.48 -9.53
N HIS A 159 12.33 -5.87 -10.31
CA HIS A 159 12.10 -6.24 -11.71
C HIS A 159 13.01 -5.48 -12.69
N ARG A 160 13.86 -4.59 -12.17
CA ARG A 160 14.83 -3.81 -12.95
C ARG A 160 16.22 -4.36 -12.83
#